data_57d685135c96539e9b19143c119e8a72
#
_entry.id   57d685135c96539e9b19143c119e8a72
#
_cell.length_a   1.000
_cell.length_b   1.000
_cell.length_c   1.000
_cell.angle_alpha   90.00
_cell.angle_beta   90.00
_cell.angle_gamma   90.00
#
_symmetry.space_group_name_H-M   'P 1'
#
loop_
_entity.id
_entity.type
_entity.pdbx_description
1 polymer ?
#
loop_
_entity_poly.entity_id
_entity_poly.type
_entity_poly.pdbx_seq_one_letter_code
_entity_poly.pdbx_strand_id
1 'polypeptide(L)'
;EMQRSLVGSEMCIRDRDSAELYNITGWGLKYFSINDNGHVQVTPREGCASVDLKELMDELQIRDITAPVLLRFPDILDNRIEKISRCFKQAAEEYKYGAQNFIIYPIKVNQMRQVVDEIVSHGKKFNIGLEAGSKPELHAVLATNIDEHNLIICNGYKDENYVELALLAQKMGRRIFLVVEKLNELHLIARLAKRIGVRPNIGIRIKLSSSGSGKWEESGGDHSKFGLNSSELLEAVDALAKYNMEDCLKLIHFHIGSQITKIRRIKNALREATQFYVQLTKMGFSIDFIDIGGGLGVDYDGTRSSASENSMNYSIQEYANDAISAIVDACEKNGLKQPNVITESGRSLSAHHSILIIETLETTQLPVWNDNEEVSDSDHELARELYQIWDRLGQQSLLESWHDALQIREEALDRFSLGMLDLHTRAQIEKLFWSVAREVNDIAKTMKHVPEELRISKMLPDKYFCNFSLFQSLPDSWAIDQMFPIMPISRLDEKPTRTATIQDVTCDSDGKINCFISSHGFSNALPIHPIKNGESYYLGVFLVGAYQEILGDMHNLFGDTNTVHVSVHKGGYEIEQIIDGETVAEVLDYVQYNPKKLVRNVETWVTRSMKSGKITPEEGREFLSNYRSGLYGYTYLEKD
;
A
#
# COMPACT_ATOMS: atom_id res chain seq x y z
N GLU A 1 19.59 8.26 42.87
CA GLU A 1 20.04 8.82 41.56
C GLU A 1 20.59 7.72 40.64
N MET A 2 21.44 6.78 41.15
CA MET A 2 21.95 5.66 40.34
C MET A 2 20.84 4.70 39.85
N GLN A 3 19.81 4.42 40.66
CA GLN A 3 18.68 3.58 40.24
C GLN A 3 17.75 4.26 39.23
N ARG A 4 17.58 5.58 39.28
CA ARG A 4 16.83 6.34 38.25
C ARG A 4 17.57 6.40 36.91
N SER A 5 18.90 6.47 36.93
CA SER A 5 19.75 6.45 35.73
C SER A 5 19.72 5.09 35.02
N LEU A 6 19.67 3.97 35.79
CA LEU A 6 19.57 2.62 35.25
C LEU A 6 18.20 2.33 34.61
N VAL A 7 17.10 2.78 35.26
CA VAL A 7 15.75 2.65 34.70
C VAL A 7 15.58 3.46 33.40
N GLY A 8 16.13 4.67 33.36
CA GLY A 8 16.12 5.48 32.12
C GLY A 8 16.98 4.87 31.00
N SER A 9 18.12 4.23 31.33
CA SER A 9 18.97 3.55 30.34
C SER A 9 18.38 2.25 29.83
N GLU A 10 17.65 1.51 30.65
CA GLU A 10 16.94 0.28 30.23
C GLU A 10 15.74 0.59 29.35
N MET A 11 14.97 1.64 29.62
CA MET A 11 13.89 2.11 28.73
C MET A 11 14.45 2.51 27.35
N CYS A 12 15.51 3.32 27.30
CA CYS A 12 16.16 3.70 26.05
C CYS A 12 16.73 2.50 25.24
N ILE A 13 17.11 1.42 25.90
CA ILE A 13 17.59 0.21 25.22
C ILE A 13 16.41 -0.55 24.57
N ARG A 14 15.29 -0.72 25.27
CA ARG A 14 14.09 -1.42 24.78
C ARG A 14 13.44 -0.71 23.58
N ASP A 15 13.32 0.59 23.61
CA ASP A 15 12.78 1.39 22.49
C ASP A 15 13.66 1.27 21.24
N ARG A 16 14.98 1.22 21.40
CA ARG A 16 15.93 0.97 20.30
C ARG A 16 15.78 -0.45 19.75
N ASP A 17 15.59 -1.43 20.61
CA ASP A 17 15.40 -2.84 20.22
C ASP A 17 14.13 -3.01 19.38
N SER A 18 13.01 -2.38 19.79
CA SER A 18 11.76 -2.38 19.03
C SER A 18 11.85 -1.60 17.72
N ALA A 19 12.54 -0.46 17.72
CA ALA A 19 12.76 0.33 16.52
C ALA A 19 13.61 -0.44 15.48
N GLU A 20 14.60 -1.22 15.95
CA GLU A 20 15.39 -2.10 15.10
C GLU A 20 14.56 -3.32 14.64
N LEU A 21 13.81 -3.95 15.54
CA LEU A 21 13.02 -5.15 15.27
C LEU A 21 12.05 -4.94 14.10
N TYR A 22 11.33 -3.82 14.09
CA TYR A 22 10.35 -3.46 13.05
C TYR A 22 10.95 -2.56 11.95
N ASN A 23 12.22 -2.23 12.03
CA ASN A 23 12.94 -1.34 11.08
C ASN A 23 12.27 0.02 10.84
N ILE A 24 11.60 0.59 11.84
CA ILE A 24 10.85 1.84 11.70
C ILE A 24 11.74 3.02 11.28
N THR A 25 12.98 3.04 11.70
CA THR A 25 13.96 4.07 11.32
C THR A 25 14.35 4.01 9.84
N GLY A 26 14.30 2.82 9.23
CA GLY A 26 14.58 2.61 7.82
C GLY A 26 13.47 3.12 6.91
N TRP A 27 12.26 2.55 7.04
CA TRP A 27 11.13 2.88 6.17
C TRP A 27 10.36 4.15 6.58
N GLY A 28 10.47 4.56 7.84
CA GLY A 28 9.66 5.65 8.40
C GLY A 28 10.07 7.07 7.97
N LEU A 29 11.23 7.26 7.35
CA LEU A 29 11.76 8.55 6.86
C LEU A 29 11.71 9.70 7.89
N LYS A 30 11.78 9.41 9.17
CA LYS A 30 11.57 10.33 10.33
C LYS A 30 10.13 10.80 10.53
N TYR A 31 9.17 10.39 9.71
CA TYR A 31 7.76 10.66 9.97
C TYR A 31 7.23 9.81 11.11
N PHE A 32 7.81 8.62 11.31
CA PHE A 32 7.37 7.64 12.30
C PHE A 32 8.51 7.32 13.27
N SER A 33 8.19 7.29 14.55
CA SER A 33 9.13 6.92 15.62
C SER A 33 8.36 6.32 16.81
N ILE A 34 9.10 5.77 17.77
CA ILE A 34 8.55 5.26 19.03
C ILE A 34 8.84 6.32 20.10
N ASN A 35 7.83 6.66 20.91
CA ASN A 35 7.97 7.60 22.02
C ASN A 35 8.34 6.87 23.33
N ASP A 36 8.57 7.64 24.41
CA ASP A 36 8.98 7.12 25.72
C ASP A 36 7.90 6.25 26.40
N ASN A 37 6.65 6.30 25.94
CA ASN A 37 5.55 5.45 26.42
C ASN A 37 5.47 4.10 25.67
N GLY A 38 6.40 3.83 24.74
CA GLY A 38 6.35 2.66 23.89
C GLY A 38 5.21 2.71 22.85
N HIS A 39 4.79 3.90 22.44
CA HIS A 39 3.78 4.10 21.41
C HIS A 39 4.42 4.61 20.13
N VAL A 40 3.83 4.25 18.98
CA VAL A 40 4.21 4.87 17.70
C VAL A 40 3.67 6.29 17.64
N GLN A 41 4.53 7.22 17.26
CA GLN A 41 4.15 8.61 17.03
C GLN A 41 4.44 9.05 15.59
N VAL A 42 3.64 9.99 15.09
CA VAL A 42 3.75 10.61 13.77
C VAL A 42 4.22 12.05 13.92
N THR A 43 5.31 12.40 13.22
CA THR A 43 5.88 13.76 13.19
C THR A 43 6.03 14.20 11.73
N PRO A 44 5.06 14.88 11.12
CA PRO A 44 5.06 15.19 9.68
C PRO A 44 6.20 16.11 9.24
N ARG A 45 6.64 17.00 10.14
CA ARG A 45 7.71 17.99 9.87
C ARG A 45 8.57 18.20 11.09
N GLU A 46 9.84 18.50 10.87
CA GLU A 46 10.74 18.90 11.94
C GLU A 46 10.23 20.22 12.59
N GLY A 47 10.11 20.23 13.93
CA GLY A 47 9.61 21.37 14.70
C GLY A 47 8.07 21.47 14.83
N CYS A 48 7.30 20.52 14.29
CA CYS A 48 5.89 20.33 14.63
C CYS A 48 5.75 19.47 15.89
N ALA A 49 4.54 19.42 16.45
CA ALA A 49 4.19 18.43 17.46
C ALA A 49 4.21 17.01 16.86
N SER A 50 4.24 16.02 17.73
CA SER A 50 4.05 14.62 17.35
C SER A 50 2.66 14.17 17.78
N VAL A 51 2.06 13.26 17.01
CA VAL A 51 0.78 12.62 17.32
C VAL A 51 1.05 11.20 17.80
N ASP A 52 0.67 10.89 19.03
CA ASP A 52 0.68 9.54 19.57
C ASP A 52 -0.50 8.76 19.00
N LEU A 53 -0.20 7.66 18.25
CA LEU A 53 -1.24 6.91 17.57
C LEU A 53 -2.17 6.16 18.55
N LYS A 54 -1.65 5.73 19.70
CA LYS A 54 -2.49 5.04 20.69
C LYS A 54 -3.46 6.02 21.37
N GLU A 55 -2.97 7.20 21.76
CA GLU A 55 -3.81 8.27 22.33
C GLU A 55 -4.87 8.75 21.32
N LEU A 56 -4.48 8.90 20.05
CA LEU A 56 -5.43 9.24 18.99
C LEU A 56 -6.52 8.16 18.82
N MET A 57 -6.16 6.88 18.83
CA MET A 57 -7.17 5.81 18.74
C MET A 57 -8.10 5.78 19.96
N ASP A 58 -7.59 6.09 21.16
CA ASP A 58 -8.42 6.19 22.37
C ASP A 58 -9.39 7.38 22.28
N GLU A 59 -8.96 8.52 21.72
CA GLU A 59 -9.82 9.66 21.45
C GLU A 59 -10.91 9.33 20.42
N LEU A 60 -10.55 8.61 19.35
CA LEU A 60 -11.50 8.19 18.30
C LEU A 60 -12.54 7.22 18.87
N GLN A 61 -12.14 6.29 19.72
CA GLN A 61 -13.06 5.35 20.39
C GLN A 61 -14.08 6.08 21.27
N ILE A 62 -13.68 7.16 21.96
CA ILE A 62 -14.62 8.01 22.73
C ILE A 62 -15.65 8.68 21.81
N ARG A 63 -15.34 8.86 20.54
CA ARG A 63 -16.21 9.45 19.51
C ARG A 63 -16.99 8.39 18.69
N ASP A 64 -17.02 7.15 19.16
CA ASP A 64 -17.64 5.99 18.50
C ASP A 64 -17.02 5.63 17.12
N ILE A 65 -15.76 6.03 16.88
CA ILE A 65 -15.02 5.64 15.68
C ILE A 65 -14.13 4.45 16.03
N THR A 66 -14.47 3.29 15.50
CA THR A 66 -13.79 2.02 15.77
C THR A 66 -12.90 1.58 14.60
N ALA A 67 -11.88 0.77 14.89
CA ALA A 67 -11.06 0.15 13.85
C ALA A 67 -11.88 -0.91 13.04
N PRO A 68 -11.58 -1.08 11.75
CA PRO A 68 -10.46 -0.51 11.02
C PRO A 68 -10.62 0.99 10.73
N VAL A 69 -9.53 1.75 10.87
CA VAL A 69 -9.52 3.19 10.61
C VAL A 69 -8.31 3.55 9.74
N LEU A 70 -8.55 4.27 8.67
CA LEU A 70 -7.48 4.86 7.86
C LEU A 70 -7.17 6.27 8.37
N LEU A 71 -5.99 6.47 8.93
CA LEU A 71 -5.50 7.78 9.36
C LEU A 71 -4.74 8.44 8.21
N ARG A 72 -5.10 9.67 7.87
CA ARG A 72 -4.41 10.48 6.87
C ARG A 72 -3.79 11.71 7.52
N PHE A 73 -2.52 11.95 7.19
CA PHE A 73 -1.73 13.10 7.65
C PHE A 73 -1.39 14.01 6.47
N PRO A 74 -2.23 15.01 6.13
CA PRO A 74 -2.02 15.92 4.99
C PRO A 74 -0.67 16.61 5.02
N ASP A 75 -0.18 16.98 6.20
CA ASP A 75 1.13 17.62 6.38
C ASP A 75 2.32 16.77 5.87
N ILE A 76 2.16 15.44 5.79
CA ILE A 76 3.17 14.56 5.17
C ILE A 76 3.16 14.76 3.66
N LEU A 77 1.98 14.88 3.02
CA LEU A 77 1.88 15.20 1.57
C LEU A 77 2.61 16.50 1.27
N ASP A 78 2.33 17.53 2.05
CA ASP A 78 2.95 18.85 1.96
C ASP A 78 4.49 18.77 2.06
N ASN A 79 4.98 18.06 3.06
CA ASN A 79 6.41 17.88 3.25
C ASN A 79 7.05 17.11 2.09
N ARG A 80 6.34 16.11 1.51
CA ARG A 80 6.81 15.36 0.35
C ARG A 80 6.91 16.24 -0.89
N ILE A 81 5.91 17.08 -1.15
CA ILE A 81 5.92 18.07 -2.23
C ILE A 81 7.12 19.00 -2.11
N GLU A 82 7.30 19.59 -0.93
CA GLU A 82 8.42 20.50 -0.64
C GLU A 82 9.77 19.81 -0.84
N LYS A 83 9.91 18.58 -0.38
CA LYS A 83 11.15 17.82 -0.48
C LYS A 83 11.52 17.50 -1.93
N ILE A 84 10.55 17.02 -2.73
CA ILE A 84 10.79 16.75 -4.16
C ILE A 84 11.15 18.04 -4.89
N SER A 85 10.38 19.10 -4.72
CA SER A 85 10.64 20.41 -5.34
C SER A 85 12.02 20.94 -4.97
N ARG A 86 12.41 20.87 -3.71
CA ARG A 86 13.73 21.30 -3.24
C ARG A 86 14.86 20.50 -3.88
N CYS A 87 14.72 19.17 -4.01
CA CYS A 87 15.74 18.33 -4.64
C CYS A 87 15.96 18.70 -6.11
N PHE A 88 14.87 18.93 -6.87
CA PHE A 88 14.99 19.40 -8.25
C PHE A 88 15.57 20.81 -8.37
N LYS A 89 15.21 21.72 -7.45
CA LYS A 89 15.82 23.06 -7.40
C LYS A 89 17.32 23.00 -7.13
N GLN A 90 17.76 22.18 -6.18
CA GLN A 90 19.19 21.98 -5.89
C GLN A 90 19.92 21.38 -7.10
N ALA A 91 19.34 20.38 -7.76
CA ALA A 91 19.90 19.83 -9.00
C ALA A 91 20.00 20.89 -10.10
N ALA A 92 18.97 21.72 -10.29
CA ALA A 92 18.99 22.81 -11.27
C ALA A 92 20.10 23.82 -10.99
N GLU A 93 20.32 24.19 -9.74
CA GLU A 93 21.41 25.09 -9.32
C GLU A 93 22.79 24.45 -9.58
N GLU A 94 22.97 23.17 -9.20
CA GLU A 94 24.23 22.43 -9.34
C GLU A 94 24.65 22.29 -10.82
N TYR A 95 23.72 21.91 -11.68
CA TYR A 95 23.99 21.69 -13.12
C TYR A 95 23.73 22.91 -14.00
N LYS A 96 23.47 24.08 -13.43
CA LYS A 96 23.17 25.32 -14.17
C LYS A 96 22.02 25.15 -15.17
N TYR A 97 21.01 24.42 -14.76
CA TYR A 97 19.82 24.20 -15.58
C TYR A 97 18.94 25.45 -15.60
N GLY A 98 18.73 26.02 -16.80
CA GLY A 98 18.04 27.30 -16.97
C GLY A 98 16.54 27.23 -17.24
N ALA A 99 15.96 26.01 -17.31
CA ALA A 99 14.53 25.80 -17.50
C ALA A 99 13.83 25.43 -16.19
N GLN A 100 12.52 25.15 -16.24
CA GLN A 100 11.69 24.90 -15.05
C GLN A 100 11.44 23.40 -14.83
N ASN A 101 11.21 23.04 -13.58
CA ASN A 101 10.69 21.75 -13.18
C ASN A 101 9.21 21.87 -12.78
N PHE A 102 8.41 20.89 -13.22
CA PHE A 102 6.99 20.73 -12.87
C PHE A 102 6.76 19.37 -12.22
N ILE A 103 6.05 19.37 -11.11
CA ILE A 103 5.58 18.15 -10.47
C ILE A 103 4.15 17.93 -10.90
N ILE A 104 3.86 16.80 -11.53
CA ILE A 104 2.51 16.43 -11.93
C ILE A 104 2.07 15.27 -11.04
N TYR A 105 0.94 15.41 -10.38
CA TYR A 105 0.37 14.34 -9.58
C TYR A 105 -0.60 13.49 -10.42
N PRO A 106 -0.27 12.22 -10.70
CA PRO A 106 -1.20 11.31 -11.35
C PRO A 106 -2.30 10.92 -10.36
N ILE A 107 -3.52 11.39 -10.58
CA ILE A 107 -4.59 11.18 -9.58
C ILE A 107 -4.94 9.71 -9.37
N LYS A 108 -4.65 8.84 -10.37
CA LYS A 108 -4.83 7.38 -10.25
C LYS A 108 -4.13 6.76 -9.03
N VAL A 109 -3.11 7.42 -8.49
CA VAL A 109 -2.35 6.92 -7.34
C VAL A 109 -3.17 7.00 -6.05
N ASN A 110 -3.94 8.07 -5.88
CA ASN A 110 -4.99 8.19 -4.89
C ASN A 110 -5.95 9.30 -5.36
N GLN A 111 -7.14 8.91 -5.82
CA GLN A 111 -8.15 9.79 -6.43
C GLN A 111 -9.09 10.41 -5.39
N MET A 112 -8.94 10.07 -4.11
CA MET A 112 -9.78 10.63 -3.06
C MET A 112 -9.72 12.14 -3.10
N ARG A 113 -10.89 12.80 -3.10
CA ARG A 113 -11.01 14.25 -3.27
C ARG A 113 -10.13 15.01 -2.29
N GLN A 114 -10.12 14.62 -1.02
CA GLN A 114 -9.36 15.28 0.03
C GLN A 114 -7.85 15.24 -0.24
N VAL A 115 -7.34 14.12 -0.77
CA VAL A 115 -5.93 13.97 -1.13
C VAL A 115 -5.58 14.87 -2.33
N VAL A 116 -6.44 14.91 -3.34
CA VAL A 116 -6.22 15.75 -4.54
C VAL A 116 -6.33 17.22 -4.19
N ASP A 117 -7.33 17.61 -3.40
CA ASP A 117 -7.54 19.01 -2.96
C ASP A 117 -6.36 19.51 -2.13
N GLU A 118 -5.81 18.69 -1.21
CA GLU A 118 -4.63 19.04 -0.43
C GLU A 118 -3.39 19.24 -1.31
N ILE A 119 -3.11 18.28 -2.20
CA ILE A 119 -1.98 18.38 -3.13
C ILE A 119 -2.08 19.64 -4.00
N VAL A 120 -3.27 19.98 -4.49
CA VAL A 120 -3.48 21.18 -5.30
C VAL A 120 -3.34 22.44 -4.46
N SER A 121 -3.94 22.47 -3.27
CA SER A 121 -3.92 23.64 -2.37
C SER A 121 -2.49 24.01 -1.97
N HIS A 122 -1.76 23.05 -1.42
CA HIS A 122 -0.36 23.24 -1.01
C HIS A 122 0.57 23.40 -2.22
N GLY A 123 0.28 22.69 -3.30
CA GLY A 123 1.09 22.65 -4.51
C GLY A 123 1.11 23.93 -5.34
N LYS A 124 0.19 24.90 -5.10
CA LYS A 124 0.13 26.16 -5.88
C LYS A 124 1.47 26.88 -5.99
N LYS A 125 2.21 26.95 -4.89
CA LYS A 125 3.54 27.61 -4.83
C LYS A 125 4.68 26.78 -5.45
N PHE A 126 4.42 25.55 -5.89
CA PHE A 126 5.40 24.62 -6.44
C PHE A 126 5.12 24.24 -7.91
N ASN A 127 4.22 24.93 -8.59
CA ASN A 127 3.78 24.64 -9.95
C ASN A 127 3.28 23.18 -10.11
N ILE A 128 2.54 22.67 -9.14
CA ILE A 128 1.98 21.33 -9.23
C ILE A 128 0.84 21.34 -10.24
N GLY A 129 0.90 20.36 -11.17
CA GLY A 129 -0.18 20.02 -12.06
C GLY A 129 -0.79 18.65 -11.73
N LEU A 130 -1.77 18.25 -12.51
CA LEU A 130 -2.45 16.97 -12.39
C LEU A 130 -2.35 16.15 -13.68
N GLU A 131 -2.35 14.82 -13.53
CA GLU A 131 -2.48 13.90 -14.66
C GLU A 131 -3.79 13.14 -14.57
N ALA A 132 -4.46 12.97 -15.72
CA ALA A 132 -5.67 12.17 -15.88
C ALA A 132 -5.47 11.12 -16.97
N GLY A 133 -5.66 9.85 -16.63
CA GLY A 133 -5.51 8.71 -17.53
C GLY A 133 -6.85 8.12 -18.02
N SER A 134 -7.98 8.67 -17.59
CA SER A 134 -9.33 8.20 -17.96
C SER A 134 -10.35 9.32 -18.02
N LYS A 135 -11.51 9.07 -18.62
CA LYS A 135 -12.63 10.06 -18.66
C LYS A 135 -13.08 10.52 -17.27
N PRO A 136 -13.39 9.62 -16.33
CA PRO A 136 -13.76 10.04 -14.98
C PRO A 136 -12.68 10.90 -14.30
N GLU A 137 -11.42 10.52 -14.45
CA GLU A 137 -10.31 11.31 -13.91
C GLU A 137 -10.23 12.70 -14.54
N LEU A 138 -10.41 12.82 -15.87
CA LEU A 138 -10.43 14.13 -16.53
C LEU A 138 -11.57 15.01 -16.00
N HIS A 139 -12.78 14.44 -15.79
CA HIS A 139 -13.88 15.17 -15.18
C HIS A 139 -13.54 15.68 -13.78
N ALA A 140 -12.93 14.85 -12.94
CA ALA A 140 -12.49 15.24 -11.61
C ALA A 140 -11.44 16.35 -11.66
N VAL A 141 -10.40 16.18 -12.49
CA VAL A 141 -9.29 17.16 -12.64
C VAL A 141 -9.80 18.52 -13.14
N LEU A 142 -10.72 18.54 -14.11
CA LEU A 142 -11.28 19.79 -14.62
C LEU A 142 -12.16 20.54 -13.60
N ALA A 143 -12.79 19.79 -12.68
CA ALA A 143 -13.59 20.35 -11.60
C ALA A 143 -12.77 20.81 -10.38
N THR A 144 -11.50 20.38 -10.29
CA THR A 144 -10.59 20.75 -9.20
C THR A 144 -10.17 22.22 -9.33
N ASN A 145 -9.97 22.91 -8.20
CA ASN A 145 -9.52 24.31 -8.14
C ASN A 145 -8.01 24.45 -8.39
N ILE A 146 -7.53 23.88 -9.51
CA ILE A 146 -6.16 24.03 -9.98
C ILE A 146 -5.98 25.40 -10.67
N ASP A 147 -4.82 26.02 -10.48
CA ASP A 147 -4.49 27.29 -11.15
C ASP A 147 -4.45 27.13 -12.68
N GLU A 148 -4.91 28.16 -13.41
CA GLU A 148 -4.97 28.13 -14.88
C GLU A 148 -3.58 27.96 -15.53
N HIS A 149 -2.52 28.36 -14.85
CA HIS A 149 -1.13 28.23 -15.35
C HIS A 149 -0.55 26.83 -15.13
N ASN A 150 -1.13 26.03 -14.26
CA ASN A 150 -0.64 24.69 -13.97
C ASN A 150 -1.02 23.70 -15.08
N LEU A 151 -0.17 22.69 -15.25
CA LEU A 151 -0.31 21.72 -16.32
C LEU A 151 -1.39 20.69 -15.99
N ILE A 152 -2.15 20.28 -17.00
CA ILE A 152 -2.97 19.08 -16.99
C ILE A 152 -2.44 18.15 -18.07
N ILE A 153 -1.94 16.98 -17.66
CA ILE A 153 -1.40 15.96 -18.55
C ILE A 153 -2.46 14.89 -18.78
N CYS A 154 -2.83 14.67 -20.03
CA CYS A 154 -3.82 13.72 -20.46
C CYS A 154 -3.13 12.48 -21.03
N ASN A 155 -2.79 11.51 -20.17
CA ASN A 155 -2.26 10.19 -20.51
C ASN A 155 -3.39 9.17 -20.79
N GLY A 156 -3.04 7.91 -20.93
CA GLY A 156 -3.96 6.80 -21.10
C GLY A 156 -4.63 6.73 -22.46
N TYR A 157 -5.46 5.71 -22.67
CA TYR A 157 -6.17 5.49 -23.92
C TYR A 157 -7.36 6.45 -24.05
N LYS A 158 -7.47 7.17 -25.19
CA LYS A 158 -8.45 8.25 -25.37
C LYS A 158 -9.46 7.92 -26.46
N ASP A 159 -10.72 8.16 -26.16
CA ASP A 159 -11.80 8.17 -27.15
C ASP A 159 -12.17 9.62 -27.58
N GLU A 160 -13.14 9.71 -28.48
CA GLU A 160 -13.60 11.00 -29.01
C GLU A 160 -14.08 11.96 -27.93
N ASN A 161 -14.87 11.47 -26.97
CA ASN A 161 -15.42 12.30 -25.89
C ASN A 161 -14.32 12.85 -24.97
N TYR A 162 -13.32 12.02 -24.64
CA TYR A 162 -12.16 12.44 -23.85
C TYR A 162 -11.39 13.57 -24.55
N VAL A 163 -11.04 13.35 -25.82
CA VAL A 163 -10.26 14.34 -26.60
C VAL A 163 -11.05 15.62 -26.81
N GLU A 164 -12.35 15.52 -27.10
CA GLU A 164 -13.21 16.69 -27.28
C GLU A 164 -13.30 17.54 -26.01
N LEU A 165 -13.52 16.90 -24.85
CA LEU A 165 -13.57 17.58 -23.55
C LEU A 165 -12.25 18.30 -23.23
N ALA A 166 -11.11 17.63 -23.44
CA ALA A 166 -9.80 18.21 -23.22
C ALA A 166 -9.52 19.42 -24.13
N LEU A 167 -9.86 19.33 -25.42
CA LEU A 167 -9.69 20.43 -26.38
C LEU A 167 -10.59 21.62 -26.06
N LEU A 168 -11.84 21.37 -25.64
CA LEU A 168 -12.76 22.44 -25.22
C LEU A 168 -12.24 23.13 -23.95
N ALA A 169 -11.74 22.37 -22.97
CA ALA A 169 -11.14 22.93 -21.77
C ALA A 169 -9.87 23.74 -22.09
N GLN A 170 -9.04 23.27 -23.02
CA GLN A 170 -7.90 24.03 -23.52
C GLN A 170 -8.34 25.34 -24.19
N LYS A 171 -9.41 25.32 -24.99
CA LYS A 171 -9.98 26.51 -25.62
C LYS A 171 -10.50 27.54 -24.61
N MET A 172 -10.94 27.07 -23.43
CA MET A 172 -11.37 27.90 -22.31
C MET A 172 -10.23 28.41 -21.42
N GLY A 173 -8.97 28.10 -21.76
CA GLY A 173 -7.79 28.64 -21.07
C GLY A 173 -7.04 27.65 -20.19
N ARG A 174 -7.49 26.40 -20.03
CA ARG A 174 -6.74 25.39 -19.29
C ARG A 174 -5.48 24.97 -20.06
N ARG A 175 -4.37 24.79 -19.37
CA ARG A 175 -3.09 24.39 -19.97
C ARG A 175 -3.00 22.87 -20.05
N ILE A 176 -3.65 22.28 -21.07
CA ILE A 176 -3.78 20.84 -21.26
C ILE A 176 -2.78 20.34 -22.31
N PHE A 177 -2.20 19.16 -22.05
CA PHE A 177 -1.37 18.41 -22.98
C PHE A 177 -2.02 17.05 -23.25
N LEU A 178 -2.35 16.77 -24.51
CA LEU A 178 -2.85 15.47 -24.96
C LEU A 178 -1.67 14.60 -25.34
N VAL A 179 -1.34 13.61 -24.53
CA VAL A 179 -0.22 12.69 -24.76
C VAL A 179 -0.68 11.51 -25.61
N VAL A 180 -0.14 11.41 -26.81
CA VAL A 180 -0.44 10.33 -27.76
C VAL A 180 0.20 9.02 -27.28
N GLU A 181 -0.63 8.06 -26.93
CA GLU A 181 -0.24 6.71 -26.51
C GLU A 181 -0.26 5.70 -27.66
N LYS A 182 -1.06 5.99 -28.69
CA LYS A 182 -1.23 5.20 -29.92
C LYS A 182 -1.36 6.13 -31.12
N LEU A 183 -0.82 5.74 -32.26
CA LEU A 183 -0.79 6.58 -33.47
C LEU A 183 -2.18 7.04 -33.93
N ASN A 184 -3.20 6.20 -33.79
CA ASN A 184 -4.57 6.56 -34.15
C ASN A 184 -5.15 7.73 -33.34
N GLU A 185 -4.68 7.94 -32.10
CA GLU A 185 -5.10 9.08 -31.28
C GLU A 185 -4.67 10.41 -31.89
N LEU A 186 -3.50 10.47 -32.57
CA LEU A 186 -3.05 11.67 -33.26
C LEU A 186 -4.01 12.11 -34.36
N HIS A 187 -4.52 11.15 -35.15
CA HIS A 187 -5.51 11.43 -36.18
C HIS A 187 -6.84 11.91 -35.59
N LEU A 188 -7.25 11.33 -34.47
CA LEU A 188 -8.42 11.76 -33.73
C LEU A 188 -8.28 13.20 -33.21
N ILE A 189 -7.15 13.51 -32.56
CA ILE A 189 -6.84 14.84 -32.03
C ILE A 189 -6.86 15.87 -33.17
N ALA A 190 -6.19 15.59 -34.30
CA ALA A 190 -6.12 16.50 -35.44
C ALA A 190 -7.53 16.81 -36.04
N ARG A 191 -8.36 15.77 -36.20
CA ARG A 191 -9.74 15.89 -36.68
C ARG A 191 -10.59 16.77 -35.77
N LEU A 192 -10.53 16.51 -34.45
CA LEU A 192 -11.35 17.23 -33.47
C LEU A 192 -10.83 18.67 -33.26
N ALA A 193 -9.52 18.87 -33.22
CA ALA A 193 -8.90 20.18 -33.10
C ALA A 193 -9.33 21.11 -34.28
N LYS A 194 -9.37 20.56 -35.49
CA LYS A 194 -9.88 21.28 -36.66
C LYS A 194 -11.36 21.62 -36.52
N ARG A 195 -12.19 20.68 -36.03
CA ARG A 195 -13.64 20.89 -35.82
C ARG A 195 -13.90 21.98 -34.78
N ILE A 196 -13.15 21.97 -33.68
CA ILE A 196 -13.34 22.89 -32.53
C ILE A 196 -12.67 24.26 -32.81
N GLY A 197 -11.71 24.31 -33.71
CA GLY A 197 -10.92 25.51 -34.02
C GLY A 197 -9.95 25.85 -32.89
N VAL A 198 -9.13 24.90 -32.48
CA VAL A 198 -8.09 25.05 -31.43
C VAL A 198 -6.77 24.43 -31.92
N ARG A 199 -5.65 25.05 -31.55
CA ARG A 199 -4.31 24.46 -31.72
C ARG A 199 -3.97 23.63 -30.50
N PRO A 200 -3.95 22.28 -30.56
CA PRO A 200 -3.72 21.45 -29.38
C PRO A 200 -2.27 21.49 -28.91
N ASN A 201 -2.03 21.37 -27.60
CA ASN A 201 -0.70 21.00 -27.12
C ASN A 201 -0.61 19.47 -27.14
N ILE A 202 0.22 18.94 -28.00
CA ILE A 202 0.41 17.50 -28.21
C ILE A 202 1.66 17.06 -27.48
N GLY A 203 1.54 15.99 -26.70
CA GLY A 203 2.65 15.17 -26.25
C GLY A 203 2.72 13.87 -27.03
N ILE A 204 3.88 13.25 -27.12
CA ILE A 204 4.03 11.90 -27.66
C ILE A 204 4.74 11.06 -26.62
N ARG A 205 4.14 9.92 -26.25
CA ARG A 205 4.81 8.91 -25.44
C ARG A 205 5.67 8.04 -26.34
N ILE A 206 6.96 7.96 -26.00
CA ILE A 206 7.96 7.14 -26.70
C ILE A 206 8.20 5.84 -25.92
N LYS A 207 8.34 4.73 -26.66
CA LYS A 207 8.85 3.49 -26.11
C LYS A 207 10.37 3.57 -26.04
N LEU A 208 10.91 3.24 -24.87
CA LEU A 208 12.35 3.11 -24.68
C LEU A 208 12.73 1.63 -24.67
N SER A 209 13.95 1.34 -25.12
CA SER A 209 14.53 -0.01 -25.01
C SER A 209 14.81 -0.39 -23.56
N SER A 210 14.98 0.61 -22.69
CA SER A 210 15.15 0.44 -21.26
C SER A 210 13.85 0.07 -20.60
N SER A 211 13.79 -1.11 -19.93
CA SER A 211 12.67 -1.54 -19.10
C SER A 211 12.90 -1.26 -17.61
N GLY A 212 11.83 -1.19 -16.85
CA GLY A 212 11.83 -1.12 -15.39
C GLY A 212 12.44 -2.36 -14.73
N SER A 213 12.19 -2.55 -13.45
CA SER A 213 12.58 -3.72 -12.67
C SER A 213 11.43 -4.16 -11.77
N GLY A 214 11.44 -5.46 -11.38
CA GLY A 214 10.47 -6.01 -10.46
C GLY A 214 9.08 -6.19 -11.08
N LYS A 215 8.05 -6.10 -10.25
CA LYS A 215 6.65 -6.42 -10.59
C LYS A 215 6.05 -5.62 -11.75
N TRP A 216 6.61 -4.45 -12.07
CA TRP A 216 6.14 -3.55 -13.15
C TRP A 216 7.11 -3.45 -14.33
N GLU A 217 7.99 -4.45 -14.53
CA GLU A 217 8.96 -4.45 -15.63
C GLU A 217 8.30 -4.35 -17.02
N GLU A 218 7.15 -4.99 -17.20
CA GLU A 218 6.37 -4.95 -18.45
C GLU A 218 5.72 -3.59 -18.76
N SER A 219 5.73 -2.65 -17.80
CA SER A 219 5.20 -1.29 -18.02
C SER A 219 6.10 -0.41 -18.90
N GLY A 220 7.35 -0.83 -19.13
CA GLY A 220 8.34 -0.18 -19.98
C GLY A 220 8.90 -1.14 -21.03
N GLY A 221 9.86 -0.66 -21.84
CA GLY A 221 10.50 -1.45 -22.88
C GLY A 221 9.64 -1.65 -24.14
N ASP A 222 10.14 -2.44 -25.09
CA ASP A 222 9.52 -2.69 -26.39
C ASP A 222 8.13 -3.34 -26.29
N HIS A 223 7.89 -4.13 -25.24
CA HIS A 223 6.62 -4.82 -24.98
C HIS A 223 5.59 -3.97 -24.25
N SER A 224 5.92 -2.73 -23.91
CA SER A 224 5.00 -1.84 -23.19
C SER A 224 3.67 -1.68 -23.95
N LYS A 225 2.57 -1.67 -23.21
CA LYS A 225 1.20 -1.52 -23.71
C LYS A 225 1.03 -0.20 -24.48
N PHE A 226 1.71 0.86 -24.05
CA PHE A 226 1.56 2.22 -24.54
C PHE A 226 2.88 2.81 -25.01
N GLY A 227 2.78 3.85 -25.83
CA GLY A 227 3.88 4.58 -26.43
C GLY A 227 4.14 4.15 -27.88
N LEU A 228 4.78 5.03 -28.63
CA LEU A 228 5.15 4.82 -30.03
C LEU A 228 6.59 4.29 -30.10
N ASN A 229 6.83 3.29 -30.92
CA ASN A 229 8.17 2.89 -31.32
C ASN A 229 8.77 3.89 -32.32
N SER A 230 10.03 3.73 -32.68
CA SER A 230 10.70 4.68 -33.59
C SER A 230 10.04 4.81 -34.95
N SER A 231 9.48 3.72 -35.51
CA SER A 231 8.77 3.77 -36.80
C SER A 231 7.44 4.53 -36.67
N GLU A 232 6.64 4.18 -35.65
CA GLU A 232 5.39 4.90 -35.36
C GLU A 232 5.62 6.38 -35.01
N LEU A 233 6.75 6.73 -34.38
CA LEU A 233 7.12 8.12 -34.11
C LEU A 233 7.37 8.88 -35.41
N LEU A 234 8.08 8.30 -36.39
CA LEU A 234 8.29 8.92 -37.69
C LEU A 234 6.97 9.07 -38.45
N GLU A 235 6.07 8.08 -38.39
CA GLU A 235 4.73 8.20 -38.98
C GLU A 235 3.91 9.32 -38.29
N ALA A 236 4.07 9.51 -36.99
CA ALA A 236 3.43 10.61 -36.25
C ALA A 236 3.98 11.97 -36.69
N VAL A 237 5.29 12.08 -36.89
CA VAL A 237 5.95 13.29 -37.43
C VAL A 237 5.42 13.62 -38.82
N ASP A 238 5.33 12.65 -39.71
CA ASP A 238 4.77 12.83 -41.06
C ASP A 238 3.28 13.24 -41.04
N ALA A 239 2.53 12.65 -40.10
CA ALA A 239 1.13 13.00 -39.92
C ALA A 239 0.95 14.44 -39.41
N LEU A 240 1.77 14.89 -38.46
CA LEU A 240 1.77 16.28 -38.00
C LEU A 240 2.04 17.28 -39.15
N ALA A 241 3.02 16.99 -40.01
CA ALA A 241 3.31 17.79 -41.18
C ALA A 241 2.12 17.84 -42.16
N LYS A 242 1.46 16.69 -42.42
CA LYS A 242 0.25 16.63 -43.27
C LYS A 242 -0.92 17.47 -42.72
N TYR A 243 -1.01 17.59 -41.40
CA TYR A 243 -2.06 18.39 -40.74
C TYR A 243 -1.63 19.87 -40.54
N ASN A 244 -0.42 20.30 -40.90
CA ASN A 244 0.20 21.58 -40.56
C ASN A 244 0.14 21.84 -39.04
N MET A 245 0.56 20.86 -38.27
CA MET A 245 0.49 20.84 -36.79
C MET A 245 1.86 20.57 -36.14
N GLU A 246 2.97 20.83 -36.87
CA GLU A 246 4.32 20.62 -36.34
C GLU A 246 4.59 21.47 -35.10
N ASP A 247 4.02 22.67 -35.04
CA ASP A 247 4.10 23.59 -33.91
C ASP A 247 3.28 23.13 -32.69
N CYS A 248 2.39 22.14 -32.87
CA CYS A 248 1.57 21.58 -31.82
C CYS A 248 2.31 20.52 -30.96
N LEU A 249 3.38 19.89 -31.49
CA LEU A 249 4.18 18.95 -30.73
C LEU A 249 5.06 19.70 -29.71
N LYS A 250 4.70 19.63 -28.44
CA LYS A 250 5.30 20.39 -27.35
C LYS A 250 5.98 19.55 -26.28
N LEU A 251 5.65 18.27 -26.20
CA LEU A 251 6.05 17.41 -25.12
C LEU A 251 6.44 16.02 -25.64
N ILE A 252 7.53 15.48 -25.13
CA ILE A 252 7.83 14.06 -25.20
C ILE A 252 7.69 13.46 -23.81
N HIS A 253 7.05 12.30 -23.73
CA HIS A 253 6.81 11.58 -22.49
C HIS A 253 7.37 10.17 -22.59
N PHE A 254 7.88 9.66 -21.48
CA PHE A 254 8.18 8.25 -21.32
C PHE A 254 7.87 7.77 -19.91
N HIS A 255 7.59 6.49 -19.77
CA HIS A 255 7.36 5.87 -18.49
C HIS A 255 7.97 4.47 -18.49
N ILE A 256 8.88 4.20 -17.55
CA ILE A 256 9.65 2.96 -17.48
C ILE A 256 9.14 1.99 -16.40
N GLY A 257 7.99 2.28 -15.80
CA GLY A 257 7.35 1.46 -14.77
C GLY A 257 7.20 2.19 -13.44
N SER A 258 6.56 1.54 -12.49
CA SER A 258 6.39 1.98 -11.11
C SER A 258 7.47 1.37 -10.23
N GLN A 259 7.74 1.96 -9.05
CA GLN A 259 8.64 1.41 -8.03
C GLN A 259 9.99 0.96 -8.60
N ILE A 260 10.73 1.87 -9.24
CA ILE A 260 12.05 1.56 -9.81
C ILE A 260 13.07 1.39 -8.69
N THR A 261 13.60 0.21 -8.54
CA THR A 261 14.52 -0.13 -7.43
C THR A 261 15.96 0.28 -7.69
N LYS A 262 16.37 0.43 -8.97
CA LYS A 262 17.78 0.64 -9.39
C LYS A 262 17.94 1.96 -10.13
N ILE A 263 18.70 2.89 -9.57
CA ILE A 263 19.02 4.19 -10.19
C ILE A 263 19.62 4.04 -11.61
N ARG A 264 20.40 2.99 -11.86
CA ARG A 264 21.02 2.73 -13.18
C ARG A 264 19.98 2.63 -14.31
N ARG A 265 18.79 2.09 -14.03
CA ARG A 265 17.72 1.97 -15.02
C ARG A 265 17.16 3.34 -15.40
N ILE A 266 17.00 4.21 -14.41
CA ILE A 266 16.59 5.60 -14.60
C ILE A 266 17.62 6.34 -15.47
N LYS A 267 18.92 6.21 -15.16
CA LYS A 267 20.01 6.81 -15.95
C LYS A 267 19.98 6.37 -17.42
N ASN A 268 19.78 5.08 -17.66
CA ASN A 268 19.74 4.55 -19.03
C ASN A 268 18.52 5.10 -19.81
N ALA A 269 17.35 5.11 -19.19
CA ALA A 269 16.13 5.65 -19.78
C ALA A 269 16.25 7.15 -20.11
N LEU A 270 16.83 7.93 -19.20
CA LEU A 270 17.06 9.36 -19.40
C LEU A 270 18.02 9.62 -20.57
N ARG A 271 19.09 8.84 -20.69
CA ARG A 271 20.02 8.94 -21.83
C ARG A 271 19.33 8.64 -23.15
N GLU A 272 18.50 7.62 -23.22
CA GLU A 272 17.76 7.25 -24.41
C GLU A 272 16.72 8.33 -24.76
N ALA A 273 15.91 8.76 -23.80
CA ALA A 273 14.87 9.77 -23.99
C ALA A 273 15.42 11.13 -24.43
N THR A 274 16.57 11.55 -23.86
CA THR A 274 17.22 12.79 -24.29
C THR A 274 17.73 12.73 -25.73
N GLN A 275 18.06 11.54 -26.27
CA GLN A 275 18.38 11.39 -27.69
C GLN A 275 17.15 11.58 -28.59
N PHE A 276 15.98 11.08 -28.19
CA PHE A 276 14.74 11.38 -28.92
C PHE A 276 14.45 12.89 -28.94
N TYR A 277 14.63 13.59 -27.83
CA TYR A 277 14.53 15.06 -27.78
C TYR A 277 15.49 15.73 -28.78
N VAL A 278 16.76 15.32 -28.77
CA VAL A 278 17.79 15.87 -29.67
C VAL A 278 17.43 15.63 -31.14
N GLN A 279 16.99 14.44 -31.51
CA GLN A 279 16.65 14.12 -32.90
C GLN A 279 15.41 14.88 -33.37
N LEU A 280 14.33 14.91 -32.59
CA LEU A 280 13.12 15.66 -32.94
C LEU A 280 13.41 17.17 -33.08
N THR A 281 14.24 17.73 -32.19
CA THR A 281 14.63 19.14 -32.29
C THR A 281 15.47 19.40 -33.56
N LYS A 282 16.38 18.49 -33.94
CA LYS A 282 17.13 18.58 -35.20
C LYS A 282 16.24 18.43 -36.44
N MET A 283 15.12 17.74 -36.34
CA MET A 283 14.10 17.67 -37.40
C MET A 283 13.22 18.94 -37.48
N GLY A 284 13.44 19.94 -36.61
CA GLY A 284 12.76 21.23 -36.63
C GLY A 284 11.60 21.38 -35.66
N PHE A 285 11.34 20.38 -34.78
CA PHE A 285 10.29 20.47 -33.77
C PHE A 285 10.74 21.33 -32.59
N SER A 286 9.84 22.18 -32.11
CA SER A 286 10.05 22.99 -30.88
C SER A 286 9.43 22.30 -29.68
N ILE A 287 10.19 21.38 -29.09
CA ILE A 287 9.76 20.64 -27.89
C ILE A 287 10.04 21.50 -26.65
N ASP A 288 8.99 21.80 -25.89
CA ASP A 288 9.08 22.66 -24.71
C ASP A 288 9.25 21.85 -23.40
N PHE A 289 8.87 20.56 -23.41
CA PHE A 289 8.83 19.71 -22.22
C PHE A 289 9.39 18.31 -22.48
N ILE A 290 10.16 17.81 -21.53
CA ILE A 290 10.44 16.38 -21.36
C ILE A 290 9.72 15.91 -20.08
N ASP A 291 8.76 15.02 -20.24
CA ASP A 291 8.09 14.35 -19.15
C ASP A 291 8.75 12.99 -18.90
N ILE A 292 9.45 12.90 -17.78
CA ILE A 292 10.20 11.71 -17.40
C ILE A 292 9.31 10.65 -16.70
N GLY A 293 8.00 10.90 -16.68
CA GLY A 293 7.01 9.99 -16.08
C GLY A 293 7.18 9.81 -14.58
N GLY A 294 6.67 8.69 -14.10
CA GLY A 294 6.81 8.27 -12.73
C GLY A 294 7.97 7.30 -12.51
N GLY A 295 7.87 6.50 -11.46
CA GLY A 295 8.82 5.44 -11.17
C GLY A 295 9.76 5.74 -10.00
N LEU A 296 9.81 6.98 -9.49
CA LEU A 296 10.50 7.28 -8.24
C LEU A 296 9.98 6.37 -7.12
N GLY A 297 10.86 5.49 -6.62
CA GLY A 297 10.52 4.44 -5.68
C GLY A 297 10.22 4.94 -4.27
N VAL A 298 9.63 4.05 -3.50
CA VAL A 298 9.46 4.15 -2.05
C VAL A 298 10.21 2.99 -1.41
N ASP A 299 10.93 3.26 -0.34
CA ASP A 299 11.66 2.25 0.43
C ASP A 299 10.73 1.67 1.49
N TYR A 300 9.86 0.73 1.09
CA TYR A 300 8.88 0.11 1.99
C TYR A 300 9.54 -0.74 3.07
N ASP A 301 10.65 -1.40 2.77
CA ASP A 301 11.32 -2.28 3.73
C ASP A 301 12.47 -1.58 4.51
N GLY A 302 12.82 -0.37 4.12
CA GLY A 302 13.85 0.43 4.79
C GLY A 302 15.28 -0.07 4.60
N THR A 303 15.51 -1.02 3.67
CA THR A 303 16.84 -1.64 3.48
C THR A 303 17.74 -0.86 2.55
N ARG A 304 17.21 0.05 1.76
CA ARG A 304 17.91 0.77 0.68
C ARG A 304 18.65 -0.15 -0.27
N SER A 305 18.05 -1.30 -0.56
CA SER A 305 18.63 -2.36 -1.38
C SER A 305 18.03 -2.42 -2.77
N SER A 306 18.87 -2.57 -3.78
CA SER A 306 18.41 -2.89 -5.14
C SER A 306 18.09 -4.36 -5.35
N ALA A 307 18.30 -5.21 -4.35
CA ALA A 307 17.95 -6.63 -4.39
C ALA A 307 16.51 -6.89 -3.93
N SER A 308 15.89 -5.94 -3.24
CA SER A 308 14.50 -6.01 -2.80
C SER A 308 13.59 -5.24 -3.77
N GLU A 309 12.47 -5.83 -4.17
CA GLU A 309 11.43 -5.16 -4.98
C GLU A 309 10.64 -4.14 -4.16
N ASN A 310 10.69 -4.24 -2.83
CA ASN A 310 10.04 -3.33 -1.89
C ASN A 310 10.95 -2.19 -1.43
N SER A 311 12.12 -2.00 -2.09
CA SER A 311 13.10 -0.99 -1.72
C SER A 311 13.60 -0.20 -2.94
N MET A 312 14.50 0.75 -2.70
CA MET A 312 15.23 1.47 -3.73
C MET A 312 16.64 1.82 -3.25
N ASN A 313 17.64 1.81 -4.15
CA ASN A 313 19.04 2.05 -3.81
C ASN A 313 19.51 3.49 -4.05
N TYR A 314 18.62 4.46 -4.04
CA TYR A 314 18.93 5.87 -4.32
C TYR A 314 18.03 6.81 -3.52
N SER A 315 18.45 8.06 -3.44
CA SER A 315 17.69 9.15 -2.82
C SER A 315 16.93 9.98 -3.85
N ILE A 316 15.96 10.80 -3.39
CA ILE A 316 15.26 11.76 -4.26
C ILE A 316 16.25 12.75 -4.88
N GLN A 317 17.32 13.14 -4.14
CA GLN A 317 18.33 14.05 -4.66
C GLN A 317 19.13 13.42 -5.81
N GLU A 318 19.53 12.15 -5.68
CA GLU A 318 20.21 11.42 -6.76
C GLU A 318 19.32 11.29 -8.00
N TYR A 319 18.02 11.00 -7.80
CA TYR A 319 17.04 10.96 -8.90
C TYR A 319 16.95 12.32 -9.62
N ALA A 320 16.84 13.42 -8.88
CA ALA A 320 16.77 14.76 -9.43
C ALA A 320 18.06 15.16 -10.16
N ASN A 321 19.22 14.83 -9.57
CA ASN A 321 20.53 15.08 -10.17
C ASN A 321 20.69 14.34 -11.50
N ASP A 322 20.31 13.07 -11.55
CA ASP A 322 20.41 12.26 -12.76
C ASP A 322 19.44 12.76 -13.86
N ALA A 323 18.23 13.18 -13.48
CA ALA A 323 17.28 13.73 -14.43
C ALA A 323 17.78 15.04 -15.07
N ILE A 324 18.24 15.96 -14.24
CA ILE A 324 18.70 17.28 -14.71
C ILE A 324 20.03 17.17 -15.45
N SER A 325 21.02 16.44 -14.92
CA SER A 325 22.33 16.32 -15.60
C SER A 325 22.20 15.68 -16.99
N ALA A 326 21.38 14.63 -17.15
CA ALA A 326 21.19 13.98 -18.44
C ALA A 326 20.62 14.94 -19.51
N ILE A 327 19.69 15.81 -19.11
CA ILE A 327 19.11 16.83 -20.01
C ILE A 327 20.14 17.91 -20.36
N VAL A 328 20.85 18.43 -19.37
CA VAL A 328 21.88 19.46 -19.55
C VAL A 328 22.98 18.95 -20.49
N ASP A 329 23.56 17.78 -20.20
CA ASP A 329 24.62 17.17 -21.01
C ASP A 329 24.21 16.98 -22.48
N ALA A 330 22.97 16.48 -22.68
CA ALA A 330 22.46 16.28 -24.05
C ALA A 330 22.26 17.62 -24.80
N CYS A 331 21.77 18.65 -24.13
CA CYS A 331 21.56 19.97 -24.71
C CYS A 331 22.88 20.69 -25.00
N GLU A 332 23.81 20.71 -24.05
CA GLU A 332 25.13 21.36 -24.24
C GLU A 332 25.92 20.74 -25.39
N LYS A 333 25.98 19.39 -25.43
CA LYS A 333 26.67 18.66 -26.49
C LYS A 333 26.14 18.94 -27.88
N ASN A 334 24.87 19.29 -28.02
CA ASN A 334 24.21 19.51 -29.29
C ASN A 334 23.88 21.01 -29.57
N GLY A 335 24.22 21.93 -28.66
CA GLY A 335 23.91 23.35 -28.78
C GLY A 335 22.41 23.66 -28.81
N LEU A 336 21.61 22.89 -28.05
CA LEU A 336 20.15 23.00 -28.00
C LEU A 336 19.67 23.73 -26.74
N LYS A 337 18.49 24.35 -26.86
CA LYS A 337 17.80 24.91 -25.68
C LYS A 337 17.42 23.80 -24.70
N GLN A 338 17.54 24.04 -23.40
CA GLN A 338 17.08 23.14 -22.39
C GLN A 338 15.54 23.17 -22.30
N PRO A 339 14.85 22.03 -22.44
CA PRO A 339 13.40 21.94 -22.24
C PRO A 339 13.04 21.97 -20.75
N ASN A 340 11.79 22.29 -20.42
CA ASN A 340 11.28 22.09 -19.06
C ASN A 340 11.16 20.59 -18.74
N VAL A 341 11.33 20.23 -17.48
CA VAL A 341 11.19 18.85 -17.03
C VAL A 341 9.90 18.65 -16.25
N ILE A 342 9.20 17.57 -16.53
CA ILE A 342 8.01 17.11 -15.78
C ILE A 342 8.36 15.78 -15.11
N THR A 343 7.89 15.60 -13.88
CA THR A 343 7.91 14.30 -13.16
C THR A 343 6.53 13.94 -12.65
N GLU A 344 6.14 12.66 -12.81
CA GLU A 344 4.84 12.09 -12.40
C GLU A 344 4.99 11.15 -11.21
N SER A 345 5.74 11.52 -10.18
CA SER A 345 6.15 10.68 -9.06
C SER A 345 5.07 10.52 -7.96
N GLY A 346 3.87 10.08 -8.33
CA GLY A 346 2.71 9.99 -7.42
C GLY A 346 2.92 9.08 -6.22
N ARG A 347 3.43 7.86 -6.39
CA ARG A 347 3.71 6.92 -5.29
C ARG A 347 4.62 7.55 -4.23
N SER A 348 5.71 8.17 -4.64
CA SER A 348 6.65 8.81 -3.73
C SER A 348 6.07 10.03 -3.00
N LEU A 349 5.04 10.67 -3.57
CA LEU A 349 4.29 11.73 -2.94
C LEU A 349 3.36 11.19 -1.85
N SER A 350 2.53 10.21 -2.17
CA SER A 350 1.39 9.84 -1.34
C SER A 350 1.60 8.66 -0.39
N ALA A 351 2.55 7.75 -0.64
CA ALA A 351 2.65 6.52 0.15
C ALA A 351 2.68 6.73 1.67
N HIS A 352 3.43 7.72 2.16
CA HIS A 352 3.68 7.92 3.59
C HIS A 352 2.55 8.61 4.36
N HIS A 353 1.57 9.22 3.68
CA HIS A 353 0.58 10.06 4.36
C HIS A 353 -0.54 9.28 5.04
N SER A 354 -0.71 7.99 4.72
CA SER A 354 -1.77 7.17 5.29
C SER A 354 -1.25 5.97 6.06
N ILE A 355 -1.95 5.65 7.14
CA ILE A 355 -1.73 4.52 8.02
C ILE A 355 -3.08 3.84 8.22
N LEU A 356 -3.16 2.53 7.99
CA LEU A 356 -4.33 1.74 8.36
C LEU A 356 -4.13 1.19 9.77
N ILE A 357 -5.06 1.48 10.68
CA ILE A 357 -5.09 0.91 12.03
C ILE A 357 -6.13 -0.21 12.06
N ILE A 358 -5.67 -1.40 12.43
CA ILE A 358 -6.51 -2.59 12.57
C ILE A 358 -6.47 -3.07 14.02
N GLU A 359 -7.58 -3.61 14.50
CA GLU A 359 -7.69 -4.15 15.86
C GLU A 359 -7.65 -5.67 15.83
N THR A 360 -6.88 -6.26 16.73
CA THR A 360 -6.90 -7.71 16.94
C THR A 360 -8.12 -8.10 17.75
N LEU A 361 -8.94 -8.99 17.20
CA LEU A 361 -10.17 -9.49 17.82
C LEU A 361 -9.90 -10.68 18.70
N GLU A 362 -9.20 -11.67 18.15
CA GLU A 362 -8.88 -12.92 18.85
C GLU A 362 -7.59 -13.55 18.33
N THR A 363 -7.09 -14.54 19.04
CA THR A 363 -5.91 -15.30 18.65
C THR A 363 -6.16 -16.79 18.68
N THR A 364 -5.69 -17.49 17.66
CA THR A 364 -5.63 -18.96 17.69
C THR A 364 -4.18 -19.38 17.84
N GLN A 365 -3.93 -20.12 18.93
CA GLN A 365 -2.63 -20.70 19.22
C GLN A 365 -2.62 -22.19 18.87
N LEU A 366 -1.47 -22.67 18.45
CA LEU A 366 -1.28 -24.11 18.31
C LEU A 366 -1.42 -24.75 19.70
N PRO A 367 -2.16 -25.86 19.83
CA PRO A 367 -2.30 -26.56 21.10
C PRO A 367 -0.91 -27.06 21.55
N VAL A 368 -0.63 -26.92 22.82
CA VAL A 368 0.61 -27.44 23.41
C VAL A 368 0.29 -28.31 24.59
N TRP A 369 1.16 -29.28 24.85
CA TRP A 369 1.14 -30.09 26.03
C TRP A 369 1.48 -29.24 27.26
N ASN A 370 0.74 -29.42 28.34
CA ASN A 370 1.03 -28.71 29.56
C ASN A 370 1.88 -29.62 30.47
N ASP A 371 2.94 -29.10 31.07
CA ASP A 371 3.84 -29.84 31.97
C ASP A 371 3.12 -30.47 33.18
N ASN A 372 1.90 -30.02 33.49
CA ASN A 372 1.04 -30.60 34.52
C ASN A 372 0.16 -31.78 34.00
N GLU A 373 0.17 -32.05 32.69
CA GLU A 373 -0.53 -33.19 32.10
C GLU A 373 0.44 -34.38 32.07
N GLU A 374 0.05 -35.53 32.65
CA GLU A 374 0.86 -36.75 32.62
C GLU A 374 0.34 -37.70 31.55
N VAL A 375 1.25 -38.33 30.82
CA VAL A 375 0.92 -39.46 29.93
C VAL A 375 1.07 -40.75 30.74
N SER A 376 -0.01 -41.47 30.89
CA SER A 376 -0.07 -42.71 31.69
C SER A 376 0.14 -43.97 30.83
N ASP A 377 0.46 -45.09 31.49
CA ASP A 377 0.56 -46.39 30.81
C ASP A 377 -0.76 -46.88 30.18
N SER A 378 -1.90 -46.30 30.59
CA SER A 378 -3.21 -46.56 30.00
C SER A 378 -3.52 -45.78 28.75
N ASP A 379 -2.74 -44.76 28.43
CA ASP A 379 -2.91 -43.95 27.20
C ASP A 379 -2.52 -44.75 25.95
N HIS A 380 -2.99 -44.27 24.82
CA HIS A 380 -2.72 -44.92 23.53
C HIS A 380 -1.22 -44.96 23.23
N GLU A 381 -0.75 -46.04 22.61
CA GLU A 381 0.68 -46.25 22.29
C GLU A 381 1.32 -45.07 21.55
N LEU A 382 0.64 -44.50 20.53
CA LEU A 382 1.15 -43.34 19.75
C LEU A 382 1.35 -42.10 20.64
N ALA A 383 0.47 -41.85 21.63
CA ALA A 383 0.64 -40.75 22.57
C ALA A 383 1.84 -40.96 23.48
N ARG A 384 2.05 -42.18 23.96
CA ARG A 384 3.22 -42.54 24.79
C ARG A 384 4.55 -42.44 24.02
N GLU A 385 4.56 -42.91 22.78
CA GLU A 385 5.74 -42.80 21.92
C GLU A 385 6.10 -41.34 21.65
N LEU A 386 5.12 -40.50 21.29
CA LEU A 386 5.33 -39.09 21.04
C LEU A 386 5.77 -38.31 22.28
N TYR A 387 5.24 -38.68 23.47
CA TYR A 387 5.70 -38.14 24.75
C TYR A 387 7.16 -38.51 25.03
N GLN A 388 7.58 -39.76 24.75
CA GLN A 388 8.96 -40.18 24.90
C GLN A 388 9.92 -39.44 23.97
N ILE A 389 9.47 -39.13 22.76
CA ILE A 389 10.24 -38.28 21.82
C ILE A 389 10.42 -36.89 22.44
N TRP A 390 9.34 -36.28 22.92
CA TRP A 390 9.39 -34.95 23.53
C TRP A 390 10.29 -34.90 24.78
N ASP A 391 10.16 -35.86 25.69
CA ASP A 391 10.97 -35.94 26.92
C ASP A 391 12.48 -36.13 26.66
N ARG A 392 12.85 -36.72 25.50
CA ARG A 392 14.23 -37.02 25.12
C ARG A 392 14.79 -36.08 24.08
N LEU A 393 14.09 -35.03 23.69
CA LEU A 393 14.58 -34.06 22.73
C LEU A 393 15.92 -33.47 23.20
N GLY A 394 16.88 -33.38 22.25
CA GLY A 394 18.24 -32.91 22.51
C GLY A 394 19.20 -33.98 23.02
N GLN A 395 18.74 -35.18 23.41
CA GLN A 395 19.58 -36.32 23.78
C GLN A 395 19.88 -37.26 22.58
N GLN A 396 19.06 -37.16 21.52
CA GLN A 396 19.13 -37.94 20.30
C GLN A 396 19.30 -37.03 19.08
N SER A 397 19.39 -37.62 17.90
CA SER A 397 19.39 -36.87 16.63
C SER A 397 18.08 -36.08 16.48
N LEU A 398 18.17 -34.75 16.44
CA LEU A 398 17.01 -33.88 16.33
C LEU A 398 16.21 -34.16 15.03
N LEU A 399 16.90 -34.51 13.95
CA LEU A 399 16.28 -34.83 12.67
C LEU A 399 15.49 -36.15 12.74
N GLU A 400 16.04 -37.17 13.39
CA GLU A 400 15.33 -38.46 13.60
C GLU A 400 14.10 -38.23 14.47
N SER A 401 14.24 -37.55 15.62
CA SER A 401 13.13 -37.23 16.51
C SER A 401 11.99 -36.48 15.80
N TRP A 402 12.36 -35.57 14.88
CA TRP A 402 11.36 -34.85 14.08
C TRP A 402 10.67 -35.76 13.06
N HIS A 403 11.40 -36.63 12.37
CA HIS A 403 10.80 -37.59 11.42
C HIS A 403 9.90 -38.59 12.12
N ASP A 404 10.29 -39.11 13.28
CA ASP A 404 9.47 -40.03 14.09
C ASP A 404 8.18 -39.32 14.53
N ALA A 405 8.24 -38.06 14.99
CA ALA A 405 7.08 -37.31 15.36
C ALA A 405 6.10 -37.05 14.19
N LEU A 406 6.63 -36.79 12.99
CA LEU A 406 5.82 -36.65 11.77
C LEU A 406 5.13 -37.98 11.43
N GLN A 407 5.84 -39.10 11.50
CA GLN A 407 5.29 -40.43 11.21
C GLN A 407 4.16 -40.80 12.20
N ILE A 408 4.37 -40.58 13.50
CA ILE A 408 3.34 -40.82 14.52
C ILE A 408 2.09 -39.97 14.27
N ARG A 409 2.28 -38.70 13.89
CA ARG A 409 1.16 -37.83 13.55
C ARG A 409 0.36 -38.33 12.33
N GLU A 410 1.05 -38.73 11.25
CA GLU A 410 0.39 -39.29 10.06
C GLU A 410 -0.38 -40.56 10.41
N GLU A 411 0.23 -41.47 11.16
CA GLU A 411 -0.43 -42.70 11.62
C GLU A 411 -1.66 -42.42 12.49
N ALA A 412 -1.58 -41.44 13.39
CA ALA A 412 -2.70 -41.02 14.21
C ALA A 412 -3.88 -40.46 13.39
N LEU A 413 -3.59 -39.67 12.34
CA LEU A 413 -4.58 -39.14 11.41
C LEU A 413 -5.26 -40.25 10.61
N ASP A 414 -4.49 -41.24 10.13
CA ASP A 414 -5.01 -42.41 9.42
C ASP A 414 -5.89 -43.28 10.31
N ARG A 415 -5.42 -43.63 11.50
CA ARG A 415 -6.19 -44.42 12.47
C ARG A 415 -7.48 -43.70 12.88
N PHE A 416 -7.44 -42.38 13.08
CA PHE A 416 -8.64 -41.60 13.39
C PHE A 416 -9.64 -41.62 12.23
N SER A 417 -9.15 -41.46 10.97
CA SER A 417 -9.99 -41.51 9.77
C SER A 417 -10.67 -42.84 9.56
N LEU A 418 -10.04 -43.93 10.01
CA LEU A 418 -10.59 -45.28 9.98
C LEU A 418 -11.49 -45.59 11.19
N GLY A 419 -11.70 -44.66 12.14
CA GLY A 419 -12.49 -44.88 13.34
C GLY A 419 -11.79 -45.76 14.38
N MET A 420 -10.47 -45.92 14.28
CA MET A 420 -9.65 -46.73 15.21
C MET A 420 -9.03 -45.91 16.35
N LEU A 421 -9.19 -44.61 16.33
CA LEU A 421 -8.71 -43.67 17.34
C LEU A 421 -9.87 -42.78 17.80
N ASP A 422 -10.02 -42.56 19.10
CA ASP A 422 -11.02 -41.62 19.61
C ASP A 422 -10.53 -40.17 19.58
N LEU A 423 -11.45 -39.22 19.78
CA LEU A 423 -11.18 -37.78 19.69
C LEU A 423 -10.25 -37.29 20.83
N HIS A 424 -10.32 -37.85 22.01
CA HIS A 424 -9.46 -37.46 23.14
C HIS A 424 -8.02 -37.83 22.88
N THR A 425 -7.77 -39.05 22.42
CA THR A 425 -6.45 -39.54 22.04
C THR A 425 -5.88 -38.70 20.89
N ARG A 426 -6.70 -38.38 19.87
CA ARG A 426 -6.28 -37.51 18.81
C ARG A 426 -5.86 -36.13 19.31
N ALA A 427 -6.66 -35.49 20.17
CA ALA A 427 -6.33 -34.18 20.75
C ALA A 427 -5.05 -34.21 21.58
N GLN A 428 -4.81 -35.30 22.33
CA GLN A 428 -3.60 -35.53 23.11
C GLN A 428 -2.36 -35.60 22.19
N ILE A 429 -2.45 -36.36 21.10
CA ILE A 429 -1.37 -36.49 20.11
C ILE A 429 -1.10 -35.15 19.42
N GLU A 430 -2.14 -34.38 19.07
CA GLU A 430 -1.99 -33.06 18.48
C GLU A 430 -1.23 -32.09 19.41
N LYS A 431 -1.57 -32.06 20.70
CA LYS A 431 -0.86 -31.24 21.70
C LYS A 431 0.62 -31.62 21.79
N LEU A 432 0.90 -32.92 21.95
CA LEU A 432 2.27 -33.42 22.01
C LEU A 432 3.07 -33.12 20.75
N PHE A 433 2.49 -33.35 19.58
CA PHE A 433 3.14 -33.05 18.30
C PHE A 433 3.58 -31.58 18.18
N TRP A 434 2.68 -30.65 18.53
CA TRP A 434 3.03 -29.23 18.46
C TRP A 434 4.03 -28.81 19.53
N SER A 435 4.07 -29.49 20.67
CA SER A 435 5.12 -29.29 21.67
C SER A 435 6.48 -29.78 21.18
N VAL A 436 6.53 -30.96 20.55
CA VAL A 436 7.73 -31.46 19.87
C VAL A 436 8.20 -30.46 18.80
N ALA A 437 7.28 -29.99 17.97
CA ALA A 437 7.59 -29.04 16.89
C ALA A 437 8.19 -27.71 17.42
N ARG A 438 7.67 -27.18 18.52
CA ARG A 438 8.22 -25.97 19.17
C ARG A 438 9.62 -26.20 19.69
N GLU A 439 9.83 -27.27 20.43
CA GLU A 439 11.14 -27.60 21.01
C GLU A 439 12.17 -27.89 19.92
N VAL A 440 11.81 -28.64 18.88
CA VAL A 440 12.65 -28.87 17.70
C VAL A 440 13.07 -27.56 17.05
N ASN A 441 12.14 -26.62 16.86
CA ASN A 441 12.44 -25.31 16.28
C ASN A 441 13.38 -24.49 17.19
N ASP A 442 13.20 -24.54 18.50
CA ASP A 442 14.01 -23.75 19.44
C ASP A 442 15.43 -24.33 19.56
N ILE A 443 15.58 -25.63 19.54
CA ILE A 443 16.89 -26.28 19.45
C ILE A 443 17.54 -25.96 18.08
N ALA A 444 16.78 -26.06 16.98
CA ALA A 444 17.32 -25.78 15.63
C ALA A 444 17.86 -24.36 15.51
N LYS A 445 17.24 -23.36 16.14
CA LYS A 445 17.75 -21.96 16.16
C LYS A 445 19.14 -21.83 16.78
N THR A 446 19.57 -22.75 17.63
CA THR A 446 20.91 -22.74 18.24
C THR A 446 21.98 -23.37 17.35
N MET A 447 21.60 -24.05 16.28
CA MET A 447 22.51 -24.74 15.36
C MET A 447 23.18 -23.76 14.39
N LYS A 448 24.48 -23.99 14.09
CA LYS A 448 25.20 -23.21 13.07
C LYS A 448 24.68 -23.45 11.64
N HIS A 449 24.22 -24.67 11.37
CA HIS A 449 23.64 -25.07 10.10
C HIS A 449 22.36 -25.86 10.38
N VAL A 450 21.22 -25.31 9.99
CA VAL A 450 19.90 -25.93 10.16
C VAL A 450 19.55 -26.70 8.89
N PRO A 451 19.39 -28.04 8.95
CA PRO A 451 18.84 -28.83 7.86
C PRO A 451 17.51 -28.27 7.34
N GLU A 452 17.22 -28.48 6.08
CA GLU A 452 16.00 -27.92 5.45
C GLU A 452 14.73 -28.43 6.12
N GLU A 453 14.73 -29.69 6.48
CA GLU A 453 13.62 -30.41 7.14
C GLU A 453 13.30 -29.85 8.53
N LEU A 454 14.29 -29.24 9.21
CA LEU A 454 14.13 -28.61 10.53
C LEU A 454 13.77 -27.10 10.43
N ARG A 455 13.62 -26.55 9.23
CA ARG A 455 13.18 -25.16 9.04
C ARG A 455 11.65 -25.01 9.15
N ILE A 456 11.13 -25.42 10.31
CA ILE A 456 9.68 -25.50 10.57
C ILE A 456 9.08 -24.21 11.15
N SER A 457 9.87 -23.16 11.30
CA SER A 457 9.43 -21.88 11.88
C SER A 457 8.20 -21.27 11.20
N LYS A 458 7.95 -21.60 9.92
CA LYS A 458 6.76 -21.15 9.18
C LYS A 458 5.44 -21.79 9.67
N MET A 459 5.51 -22.93 10.37
CA MET A 459 4.34 -23.68 10.82
C MET A 459 3.88 -23.27 12.22
N LEU A 460 4.71 -22.52 12.96
CA LEU A 460 4.54 -22.28 14.38
C LEU A 460 3.93 -20.94 14.80
N PRO A 461 3.83 -19.91 13.94
CA PRO A 461 3.24 -18.64 14.35
C PRO A 461 1.79 -18.81 14.78
N ASP A 462 1.42 -18.07 15.81
CA ASP A 462 0.02 -17.92 16.19
C ASP A 462 -0.76 -17.22 15.07
N LYS A 463 -2.08 -17.35 15.03
CA LYS A 463 -2.95 -16.59 14.12
C LYS A 463 -3.61 -15.48 14.90
N TYR A 464 -3.41 -14.24 14.45
CA TYR A 464 -4.07 -13.07 15.01
C TYR A 464 -5.14 -12.61 14.03
N PHE A 465 -6.41 -12.77 14.40
CA PHE A 465 -7.55 -12.32 13.61
C PHE A 465 -7.78 -10.84 13.87
N CYS A 466 -7.66 -10.04 12.81
CA CYS A 466 -7.77 -8.60 12.89
C CYS A 466 -8.99 -8.11 12.11
N ASN A 467 -9.69 -7.11 12.67
CA ASN A 467 -10.87 -6.51 12.07
C ASN A 467 -10.47 -5.66 10.87
N PHE A 468 -10.43 -6.23 9.69
CA PHE A 468 -10.23 -5.57 8.40
C PHE A 468 -10.46 -6.58 7.26
N SER A 469 -10.59 -6.11 6.03
CA SER A 469 -10.51 -6.91 4.81
C SER A 469 -9.20 -6.62 4.09
N LEU A 470 -8.40 -7.66 3.83
CA LEU A 470 -7.16 -7.53 3.05
C LEU A 470 -7.46 -7.04 1.63
N PHE A 471 -8.54 -7.56 1.02
CA PHE A 471 -8.95 -7.25 -0.34
C PHE A 471 -9.37 -5.79 -0.50
N GLN A 472 -10.06 -5.24 0.48
CA GLN A 472 -10.51 -3.86 0.49
C GLN A 472 -9.37 -2.88 0.83
N SER A 473 -8.59 -3.18 1.86
CA SER A 473 -7.66 -2.21 2.44
C SER A 473 -6.22 -2.33 1.94
N LEU A 474 -5.79 -3.51 1.49
CA LEU A 474 -4.41 -3.81 1.08
C LEU A 474 -4.37 -4.68 -0.18
N PRO A 475 -5.07 -4.29 -1.27
CA PRO A 475 -5.20 -5.11 -2.47
C PRO A 475 -3.85 -5.46 -3.12
N ASP A 476 -2.85 -4.58 -3.09
CA ASP A 476 -1.52 -4.87 -3.63
C ASP A 476 -0.78 -5.95 -2.83
N SER A 477 -1.08 -6.12 -1.54
CA SER A 477 -0.52 -7.20 -0.74
C SER A 477 -1.00 -8.57 -1.24
N TRP A 478 -2.27 -8.68 -1.58
CA TRP A 478 -2.88 -9.88 -2.15
C TRP A 478 -2.52 -10.09 -3.62
N ALA A 479 -2.70 -9.05 -4.46
CA ALA A 479 -2.62 -9.19 -5.91
C ALA A 479 -1.19 -9.32 -6.44
N ILE A 480 -0.22 -8.70 -5.79
CA ILE A 480 1.16 -8.60 -6.27
C ILE A 480 2.21 -8.80 -5.16
N ASP A 481 1.87 -9.37 -4.04
CA ASP A 481 2.77 -9.58 -2.89
C ASP A 481 3.53 -8.30 -2.46
N GLN A 482 2.91 -7.11 -2.58
CA GLN A 482 3.48 -5.88 -2.09
C GLN A 482 3.56 -5.95 -0.56
N MET A 483 4.74 -5.72 -0.01
CA MET A 483 4.91 -5.68 1.43
C MET A 483 4.74 -4.26 1.96
N PHE A 484 4.04 -4.16 3.09
CA PHE A 484 3.88 -2.94 3.85
C PHE A 484 4.49 -3.11 5.23
N PRO A 485 5.08 -2.06 5.83
CA PRO A 485 5.51 -2.11 7.22
C PRO A 485 4.32 -2.33 8.14
N ILE A 486 4.41 -3.33 9.02
CA ILE A 486 3.37 -3.66 10.00
C ILE A 486 4.01 -3.80 11.37
N MET A 487 3.43 -3.14 12.38
CA MET A 487 3.89 -3.26 13.74
C MET A 487 2.78 -2.89 14.74
N PRO A 488 2.87 -3.32 16.01
CA PRO A 488 2.01 -2.80 17.06
C PRO A 488 2.19 -1.29 17.22
N ILE A 489 1.12 -0.55 17.51
CA ILE A 489 1.21 0.90 17.76
C ILE A 489 1.45 1.26 19.23
N SER A 490 1.44 0.27 20.12
CA SER A 490 1.67 0.43 21.56
C SER A 490 2.44 -0.77 22.15
N ARG A 491 2.86 -0.66 23.41
CA ARG A 491 3.62 -1.70 24.13
C ARG A 491 5.00 -2.00 23.52
N LEU A 492 5.58 -1.05 22.82
CA LEU A 492 6.90 -1.20 22.17
C LEU A 492 8.06 -1.04 23.17
N ASP A 493 7.77 -0.69 24.41
CA ASP A 493 8.64 -0.76 25.57
C ASP A 493 8.69 -2.17 26.20
N GLU A 494 7.74 -3.06 25.82
CA GLU A 494 7.70 -4.48 26.21
C GLU A 494 8.37 -5.34 25.13
N LYS A 495 9.10 -6.38 25.53
CA LYS A 495 9.64 -7.35 24.58
C LYS A 495 8.52 -8.25 24.06
N PRO A 496 8.31 -8.35 22.73
CA PRO A 496 7.34 -9.28 22.17
C PRO A 496 7.76 -10.73 22.46
N THR A 497 6.84 -11.52 22.98
CA THR A 497 7.08 -12.92 23.37
C THR A 497 6.40 -13.93 22.46
N ARG A 498 5.65 -13.44 21.46
CA ARG A 498 4.93 -14.27 20.48
C ARG A 498 5.39 -13.92 19.07
N THR A 499 5.06 -14.80 18.14
CA THR A 499 5.15 -14.55 16.70
C THR A 499 3.83 -14.92 16.06
N ALA A 500 3.33 -14.10 15.13
CA ALA A 500 2.04 -14.30 14.51
C ALA A 500 2.03 -14.10 13.00
N THR A 501 1.07 -14.73 12.34
CA THR A 501 0.52 -14.31 11.05
C THR A 501 -0.77 -13.54 11.29
N ILE A 502 -1.07 -12.57 10.44
CA ILE A 502 -2.29 -11.77 10.53
C ILE A 502 -3.33 -12.39 9.60
N GLN A 503 -4.53 -12.60 10.13
CA GLN A 503 -5.70 -13.06 9.38
C GLN A 503 -6.71 -11.91 9.33
N ASP A 504 -7.34 -11.68 8.18
CA ASP A 504 -8.47 -10.77 8.07
C ASP A 504 -9.79 -11.45 8.49
N VAL A 505 -10.91 -10.71 8.43
CA VAL A 505 -12.25 -11.23 8.80
C VAL A 505 -13.02 -11.80 7.61
N THR A 506 -12.44 -11.83 6.40
CA THR A 506 -13.09 -12.46 5.26
C THR A 506 -13.06 -13.98 5.35
N CYS A 507 -13.94 -14.65 4.64
CA CYS A 507 -13.97 -16.12 4.62
C CYS A 507 -12.92 -16.72 3.66
N ASP A 508 -12.19 -15.90 2.90
CA ASP A 508 -11.20 -16.37 1.94
C ASP A 508 -9.87 -16.74 2.60
N SER A 509 -9.29 -17.85 2.19
CA SER A 509 -8.01 -18.34 2.73
C SER A 509 -6.81 -17.44 2.36
N ASP A 510 -6.96 -16.57 1.36
CA ASP A 510 -5.95 -15.59 0.95
C ASP A 510 -6.01 -14.29 1.77
N GLY A 511 -7.06 -14.10 2.59
CA GLY A 511 -7.20 -12.99 3.53
C GLY A 511 -6.20 -13.08 4.70
N LYS A 512 -4.89 -13.14 4.38
CA LYS A 512 -3.82 -13.29 5.38
C LYS A 512 -2.55 -12.56 4.99
N ILE A 513 -1.80 -12.13 5.98
CA ILE A 513 -0.44 -11.61 5.83
C ILE A 513 0.51 -12.56 6.58
N ASN A 514 1.46 -13.13 5.87
CA ASN A 514 2.43 -14.11 6.37
C ASN A 514 3.87 -13.80 5.96
N CYS A 515 4.12 -12.59 5.46
CA CYS A 515 5.46 -12.08 5.16
C CYS A 515 5.57 -10.64 5.68
N PHE A 516 6.59 -10.38 6.49
CA PHE A 516 6.75 -9.14 7.23
C PHE A 516 8.15 -8.56 7.04
N ILE A 517 8.25 -7.24 7.11
CA ILE A 517 9.50 -6.50 7.07
C ILE A 517 10.20 -6.62 8.42
N SER A 518 11.50 -6.87 8.42
CA SER A 518 12.35 -6.90 9.60
C SER A 518 13.72 -6.25 9.31
N SER A 519 14.49 -5.96 10.34
CA SER A 519 15.85 -5.41 10.19
C SER A 519 16.81 -6.29 9.39
N HIS A 520 16.50 -7.59 9.27
CA HIS A 520 17.31 -8.56 8.54
C HIS A 520 16.72 -8.96 7.17
N GLY A 521 15.78 -8.17 6.66
CA GLY A 521 15.04 -8.44 5.42
C GLY A 521 13.60 -8.88 5.71
N PHE A 522 13.25 -10.14 5.41
CA PHE A 522 11.88 -10.62 5.52
C PHE A 522 11.74 -11.73 6.56
N SER A 523 10.63 -11.70 7.29
CA SER A 523 10.21 -12.72 8.25
C SER A 523 8.87 -13.31 7.86
N ASN A 524 8.66 -14.63 8.10
CA ASN A 524 7.37 -15.29 7.89
C ASN A 524 6.40 -15.11 9.06
N ALA A 525 6.79 -14.37 10.08
CA ALA A 525 5.96 -14.08 11.25
C ALA A 525 6.33 -12.71 11.83
N LEU A 526 5.33 -12.00 12.29
CA LEU A 526 5.47 -10.74 13.01
C LEU A 526 5.76 -11.03 14.49
N PRO A 527 6.85 -10.51 15.08
CA PRO A 527 7.00 -10.47 16.54
C PRO A 527 5.85 -9.65 17.14
N ILE A 528 5.19 -10.18 18.18
CA ILE A 528 3.96 -9.59 18.69
C ILE A 528 3.79 -9.89 20.18
N HIS A 529 2.98 -9.10 20.88
CA HIS A 529 2.68 -9.29 22.30
C HIS A 529 1.41 -10.14 22.47
N PRO A 530 1.32 -10.94 23.54
CA PRO A 530 0.06 -11.61 23.87
C PRO A 530 -1.04 -10.58 24.15
N ILE A 531 -2.28 -10.89 23.73
CA ILE A 531 -3.44 -10.05 24.02
C ILE A 531 -3.72 -10.09 25.52
N LYS A 532 -3.99 -8.94 26.12
CA LYS A 532 -4.45 -8.79 27.50
C LYS A 532 -5.96 -8.65 27.48
N ASN A 533 -6.64 -9.42 28.34
CA ASN A 533 -8.11 -9.37 28.42
C ASN A 533 -8.61 -7.96 28.78
N GLY A 534 -9.55 -7.47 27.98
CA GLY A 534 -10.17 -6.15 28.19
C GLY A 534 -9.36 -4.97 27.64
N GLU A 535 -8.21 -5.21 27.00
CA GLU A 535 -7.42 -4.17 26.34
C GLU A 535 -7.49 -4.33 24.82
N SER A 536 -7.75 -3.22 24.09
CA SER A 536 -7.65 -3.19 22.65
C SER A 536 -6.19 -3.28 22.23
N TYR A 537 -5.88 -4.17 21.27
CA TYR A 537 -4.56 -4.35 20.73
C TYR A 537 -4.53 -3.99 19.25
N TYR A 538 -3.94 -2.85 18.94
CA TYR A 538 -3.91 -2.28 17.60
C TYR A 538 -2.59 -2.56 16.88
N LEU A 539 -2.69 -2.85 15.59
CA LEU A 539 -1.58 -2.90 14.66
C LEU A 539 -1.72 -1.76 13.65
N GLY A 540 -0.61 -1.10 13.35
CA GLY A 540 -0.52 -0.13 12.25
C GLY A 540 0.06 -0.80 11.01
N VAL A 541 -0.59 -0.58 9.87
CA VAL A 541 -0.06 -0.89 8.53
C VAL A 541 0.31 0.45 7.88
N PHE A 542 1.59 0.66 7.63
CA PHE A 542 2.13 1.95 7.21
C PHE A 542 2.36 2.03 5.71
N LEU A 543 2.51 3.25 5.19
CA LEU A 543 2.83 3.56 3.79
C LEU A 543 1.73 3.12 2.80
N VAL A 544 0.48 3.13 3.22
CA VAL A 544 -0.67 2.68 2.43
C VAL A 544 -1.34 3.78 1.58
N GLY A 545 -0.79 5.00 1.58
CA GLY A 545 -1.39 6.16 0.91
C GLY A 545 -1.35 6.14 -0.62
N ALA A 546 -0.69 5.15 -1.23
CA ALA A 546 -0.60 5.00 -2.68
C ALA A 546 -1.30 3.73 -3.14
N TYR A 547 -2.29 3.86 -4.01
CA TYR A 547 -3.07 2.81 -4.69
C TYR A 547 -4.05 2.03 -3.82
N GLN A 548 -3.80 1.81 -2.53
CA GLN A 548 -4.57 0.84 -1.74
C GLN A 548 -6.06 1.18 -1.63
N GLU A 549 -6.41 2.41 -1.35
CA GLU A 549 -7.81 2.86 -1.22
C GLU A 549 -8.60 2.79 -2.54
N ILE A 550 -7.91 2.78 -3.67
CA ILE A 550 -8.55 2.92 -4.99
C ILE A 550 -8.71 1.57 -5.69
N LEU A 551 -7.86 0.61 -5.35
CA LEU A 551 -7.85 -0.73 -5.94
C LEU A 551 -8.58 -1.75 -5.07
N GLY A 552 -9.19 -1.33 -3.95
CA GLY A 552 -9.92 -2.20 -3.04
C GLY A 552 -11.07 -2.95 -3.72
N ASP A 553 -11.37 -4.15 -3.21
CA ASP A 553 -12.44 -5.02 -3.68
C ASP A 553 -13.29 -5.51 -2.50
N MET A 554 -14.62 -5.45 -2.64
CA MET A 554 -15.60 -5.73 -1.60
C MET A 554 -15.85 -7.23 -1.40
N HIS A 555 -14.81 -8.02 -1.19
CA HIS A 555 -14.98 -9.43 -0.85
C HIS A 555 -15.79 -9.59 0.45
N ASN A 556 -16.81 -10.46 0.46
CA ASN A 556 -17.82 -10.57 1.52
C ASN A 556 -18.59 -9.26 1.82
N LEU A 557 -18.59 -8.28 0.92
CA LEU A 557 -19.23 -6.98 1.08
C LEU A 557 -18.69 -6.15 2.25
N PHE A 558 -17.42 -6.33 2.62
CA PHE A 558 -16.71 -5.35 3.43
C PHE A 558 -16.38 -4.13 2.58
N GLY A 559 -16.88 -2.98 2.97
CA GLY A 559 -16.73 -1.72 2.25
C GLY A 559 -15.51 -0.91 2.70
N ASP A 560 -15.48 0.37 2.30
CA ASP A 560 -14.43 1.30 2.72
C ASP A 560 -14.41 1.49 4.24
N THR A 561 -13.20 1.67 4.78
CA THR A 561 -12.99 1.86 6.22
C THR A 561 -13.27 3.30 6.63
N ASN A 562 -13.56 3.51 7.92
CA ASN A 562 -13.54 4.85 8.51
C ASN A 562 -12.24 5.55 8.17
N THR A 563 -12.31 6.83 7.81
CA THR A 563 -11.14 7.62 7.44
C THR A 563 -11.09 8.91 8.28
N VAL A 564 -9.92 9.20 8.87
CA VAL A 564 -9.72 10.36 9.72
C VAL A 564 -8.55 11.20 9.21
N HIS A 565 -8.82 12.48 8.96
CA HIS A 565 -7.80 13.46 8.57
C HIS A 565 -7.29 14.16 9.81
N VAL A 566 -5.98 14.09 10.02
CA VAL A 566 -5.29 14.65 11.19
C VAL A 566 -4.24 15.64 10.73
N SER A 567 -4.46 16.92 10.98
CA SER A 567 -3.44 17.97 10.75
C SER A 567 -2.59 18.18 11.99
N VAL A 568 -1.32 18.51 11.78
CA VAL A 568 -0.33 18.62 12.85
C VAL A 568 0.36 19.99 12.79
N HIS A 569 0.25 20.75 13.87
CA HIS A 569 0.85 22.06 14.00
C HIS A 569 1.82 22.14 15.20
N LYS A 570 2.42 23.29 15.45
CA LYS A 570 3.41 23.45 16.53
C LYS A 570 2.86 23.20 17.94
N GLY A 571 1.56 23.40 18.14
CA GLY A 571 0.91 23.31 19.45
C GLY A 571 0.19 21.98 19.71
N GLY A 572 0.17 21.06 18.75
CA GLY A 572 -0.56 19.79 18.85
C GLY A 572 -1.09 19.31 17.50
N TYR A 573 -2.19 18.60 17.51
CA TYR A 573 -2.88 18.14 16.32
C TYR A 573 -4.38 18.48 16.37
N GLU A 574 -5.03 18.41 15.25
CA GLU A 574 -6.48 18.61 15.10
C GLU A 574 -7.05 17.53 14.18
N ILE A 575 -8.19 16.97 14.56
CA ILE A 575 -8.98 16.10 13.68
C ILE A 575 -9.83 17.01 12.80
N GLU A 576 -9.40 17.20 11.56
CA GLU A 576 -10.07 18.11 10.61
C GLU A 576 -11.35 17.54 10.06
N GLN A 577 -11.34 16.25 9.74
CA GLN A 577 -12.48 15.58 9.13
C GLN A 577 -12.50 14.10 9.52
N ILE A 578 -13.69 13.59 9.78
CA ILE A 578 -14.00 12.17 9.89
C ILE A 578 -14.92 11.83 8.72
N ILE A 579 -14.62 10.78 8.00
CA ILE A 579 -15.42 10.22 6.92
C ILE A 579 -15.78 8.82 7.38
N ASP A 580 -17.07 8.59 7.61
CA ASP A 580 -17.57 7.27 7.98
C ASP A 580 -17.30 6.28 6.86
N GLY A 581 -16.96 5.06 7.21
CA GLY A 581 -16.85 3.95 6.29
C GLY A 581 -18.21 3.54 5.74
N GLU A 582 -18.22 2.70 4.74
CA GLU A 582 -19.46 2.30 4.07
C GLU A 582 -20.37 1.48 5.00
N THR A 583 -21.65 1.83 4.96
CA THR A 583 -22.72 1.10 5.66
C THR A 583 -23.13 -0.17 4.89
N VAL A 584 -23.76 -1.10 5.59
CA VAL A 584 -24.36 -2.30 4.97
C VAL A 584 -25.33 -1.93 3.84
N ALA A 585 -26.12 -0.85 3.98
CA ALA A 585 -27.02 -0.40 2.94
C ALA A 585 -26.30 0.09 1.67
N GLU A 586 -25.19 0.79 1.81
CA GLU A 586 -24.39 1.33 0.69
C GLU A 586 -23.73 0.21 -0.11
N VAL A 587 -23.06 -0.73 0.54
CA VAL A 587 -22.46 -1.87 -0.16
C VAL A 587 -23.50 -2.78 -0.81
N LEU A 588 -24.69 -2.94 -0.20
CA LEU A 588 -25.79 -3.68 -0.79
C LEU A 588 -26.37 -2.95 -2.02
N ASP A 589 -26.50 -1.63 -1.99
CA ASP A 589 -26.98 -0.84 -3.12
C ASP A 589 -25.99 -0.88 -4.30
N TYR A 590 -24.67 -0.86 -4.01
CA TYR A 590 -23.63 -1.02 -5.02
C TYR A 590 -23.76 -2.33 -5.81
N VAL A 591 -24.11 -3.43 -5.13
CA VAL A 591 -24.41 -4.73 -5.78
C VAL A 591 -25.89 -4.91 -6.13
N GLN A 592 -26.63 -3.82 -6.24
CA GLN A 592 -28.01 -3.72 -6.76
C GLN A 592 -29.11 -4.30 -5.84
N TYR A 593 -28.85 -4.48 -4.55
CA TYR A 593 -29.92 -4.74 -3.58
C TYR A 593 -30.48 -3.42 -3.05
N ASN A 594 -31.71 -3.08 -3.45
CA ASN A 594 -32.35 -1.86 -2.95
C ASN A 594 -32.76 -2.01 -1.47
N PRO A 595 -32.22 -1.22 -0.52
CA PRO A 595 -32.48 -1.36 0.91
C PRO A 595 -33.97 -1.27 1.29
N LYS A 596 -34.73 -0.40 0.65
CA LYS A 596 -36.20 -0.27 0.89
C LYS A 596 -36.96 -1.53 0.47
N LYS A 597 -36.53 -2.19 -0.61
CA LYS A 597 -37.15 -3.45 -1.08
C LYS A 597 -36.78 -4.60 -0.13
N LEU A 598 -35.53 -4.64 0.38
CA LEU A 598 -35.12 -5.62 1.36
C LEU A 598 -35.97 -5.53 2.62
N VAL A 599 -36.14 -4.35 3.19
CA VAL A 599 -36.99 -4.13 4.37
C VAL A 599 -38.42 -4.64 4.15
N ARG A 600 -39.04 -4.30 3.01
CA ARG A 600 -40.41 -4.77 2.68
C ARG A 600 -40.51 -6.30 2.59
N ASN A 601 -39.50 -6.95 2.00
CA ASN A 601 -39.49 -8.40 1.88
C ASN A 601 -39.39 -9.05 3.27
N VAL A 602 -38.55 -8.52 4.13
CA VAL A 602 -38.38 -8.99 5.52
C VAL A 602 -39.65 -8.73 6.35
N GLU A 603 -40.30 -7.56 6.24
CA GLU A 603 -41.58 -7.26 6.87
C GLU A 603 -42.66 -8.27 6.47
N THR A 604 -42.71 -8.63 5.18
CA THR A 604 -43.65 -9.64 4.68
C THR A 604 -43.37 -11.00 5.30
N TRP A 605 -42.13 -11.41 5.40
CA TRP A 605 -41.72 -12.68 6.01
C TRP A 605 -42.01 -12.71 7.52
N VAL A 606 -41.66 -11.66 8.26
CA VAL A 606 -41.96 -11.53 9.69
C VAL A 606 -43.47 -11.57 9.96
N THR A 607 -44.28 -10.87 9.15
CA THR A 607 -45.74 -10.90 9.26
C THR A 607 -46.29 -12.31 9.07
N ARG A 608 -45.79 -13.07 8.12
CA ARG A 608 -46.17 -14.49 7.93
C ARG A 608 -45.81 -15.36 9.12
N SER A 609 -44.62 -15.14 9.70
CA SER A 609 -44.13 -15.89 10.86
C SER A 609 -44.97 -15.62 12.11
N MET A 610 -45.34 -14.35 12.34
CA MET A 610 -46.30 -14.00 13.43
C MET A 610 -47.67 -14.66 13.22
N LYS A 611 -48.23 -14.58 12.00
CA LYS A 611 -49.53 -15.21 11.68
C LYS A 611 -49.54 -16.72 11.85
N SER A 612 -48.41 -17.38 11.63
CA SER A 612 -48.27 -18.84 11.82
C SER A 612 -47.93 -19.23 13.25
N GLY A 613 -47.81 -18.28 14.18
CA GLY A 613 -47.49 -18.53 15.58
C GLY A 613 -46.04 -18.98 15.84
N LYS A 614 -45.13 -18.77 14.88
CA LYS A 614 -43.70 -19.10 15.06
C LYS A 614 -42.97 -18.10 15.96
N ILE A 615 -43.39 -16.84 15.93
CA ILE A 615 -42.88 -15.75 16.74
C ILE A 615 -43.99 -14.90 17.28
N THR A 616 -43.79 -14.25 18.41
CA THR A 616 -44.72 -13.25 18.96
C THR A 616 -44.67 -11.93 18.22
N PRO A 617 -45.65 -11.05 18.33
CA PRO A 617 -45.59 -9.69 17.77
C PRO A 617 -44.46 -8.86 18.35
N GLU A 618 -44.01 -9.12 19.55
CA GLU A 618 -42.90 -8.43 20.21
C GLU A 618 -41.54 -8.83 19.62
N GLU A 619 -41.29 -10.12 19.49
CA GLU A 619 -40.11 -10.65 18.77
C GLU A 619 -40.06 -10.18 17.31
N GLY A 620 -41.20 -10.11 16.63
CA GLY A 620 -41.27 -9.58 15.27
C GLY A 620 -40.93 -8.10 15.17
N ARG A 621 -41.34 -7.26 16.14
CA ARG A 621 -40.92 -5.85 16.20
C ARG A 621 -39.44 -5.69 16.49
N GLU A 622 -38.92 -6.44 17.46
CA GLU A 622 -37.50 -6.43 17.81
C GLU A 622 -36.65 -6.82 16.61
N PHE A 623 -36.97 -7.93 15.94
CA PHE A 623 -36.24 -8.36 14.74
C PHE A 623 -36.25 -7.29 13.64
N LEU A 624 -37.40 -6.67 13.35
CA LEU A 624 -37.49 -5.61 12.33
C LEU A 624 -36.73 -4.35 12.73
N SER A 625 -36.67 -4.02 14.02
CA SER A 625 -35.87 -2.92 14.53
C SER A 625 -34.37 -3.18 14.29
N ASN A 626 -33.90 -4.35 14.70
CA ASN A 626 -32.49 -4.77 14.52
C ASN A 626 -32.11 -4.87 13.04
N TYR A 627 -32.99 -5.45 12.21
CA TYR A 627 -32.73 -5.51 10.78
C TYR A 627 -32.58 -4.13 10.13
N ARG A 628 -33.45 -3.17 10.51
CA ARG A 628 -33.39 -1.81 9.99
C ARG A 628 -32.17 -1.03 10.47
N SER A 629 -31.84 -1.12 11.77
CA SER A 629 -30.66 -0.46 12.32
C SER A 629 -29.38 -1.04 11.73
N GLY A 630 -29.29 -2.37 11.59
CA GLY A 630 -28.13 -3.04 11.00
C GLY A 630 -27.84 -2.68 9.55
N LEU A 631 -28.86 -2.20 8.77
CA LEU A 631 -28.60 -1.69 7.42
C LEU A 631 -27.77 -0.39 7.42
N TYR A 632 -27.77 0.36 8.51
CA TYR A 632 -27.02 1.60 8.64
C TYR A 632 -25.78 1.46 9.52
N GLY A 633 -25.49 0.24 9.99
CA GLY A 633 -24.26 -0.08 10.71
C GLY A 633 -23.06 -0.18 9.77
N TYR A 634 -21.89 -0.11 10.37
CA TYR A 634 -20.61 -0.29 9.69
C TYR A 634 -20.50 -1.72 9.14
N THR A 635 -19.75 -1.93 8.05
CA THR A 635 -19.63 -3.26 7.44
C THR A 635 -18.67 -4.18 8.18
N TYR A 636 -17.81 -3.64 9.03
CA TYR A 636 -16.88 -4.40 9.88
C TYR A 636 -17.47 -4.72 11.23
N LEU A 637 -16.75 -5.52 12.03
CA LEU A 637 -17.24 -5.97 13.33
C LEU A 637 -17.17 -4.82 14.35
N GLU A 638 -18.29 -4.56 15.00
CA GLU A 638 -18.41 -3.59 16.10
C GLU A 638 -18.32 -4.33 17.44
N LYS A 639 -17.72 -3.70 18.44
CA LYS A 639 -17.75 -4.21 19.83
C LYS A 639 -19.03 -3.72 20.50
N ASP A 640 -19.70 -4.61 21.24
CA ASP A 640 -20.85 -4.29 22.09
C ASP A 640 -20.49 -3.32 23.21
#